data_6f24fd3b1b418ee829159716b98577f9
#
_entry.id   6f24fd3b1b418ee829159716b98577f9
#
_cell.length_a   1.000
_cell.length_b   1.000
_cell.length_c   1.000
_cell.angle_alpha   90.00
_cell.angle_beta   90.00
_cell.angle_gamma   90.00
#
_symmetry.space_group_name_H-M   'P 1'
#
loop_
_entity.id
_entity.type
_entity.pdbx_description
1 polymer ?
#
loop_
_entity_poly.entity_id
_entity_poly.type
_entity_poly.pdbx_seq_one_letter_code
_entity_poly.pdbx_strand_id
1 'polypeptide(L)'
;KAEQMLGEARKRVERNPADLQYRFELGEQLVLAGHHKDAIPELQKARTNPNTRTRALYLLGKCYTERNMLDLAAKTLTDAAAEIPGMDGTKKDIIYNLGQVYERMGDAAKSLDCMKQIYEVDYGYLDVAERVEASYTA
;
A
#
# COMPACT_ATOMS: atom_id res chain seq x y z
N LYS A 1 13.91 3.25 -18.52
CA LYS A 1 13.86 4.24 -17.42
C LYS A 1 13.78 3.60 -16.05
N ALA A 2 12.85 2.67 -15.88
CA ALA A 2 12.69 1.99 -14.59
C ALA A 2 13.98 1.28 -14.18
N GLU A 3 14.63 0.60 -15.10
CA GLU A 3 15.88 -0.11 -14.82
C GLU A 3 17.03 0.86 -14.49
N GLN A 4 17.08 2.00 -15.15
CA GLN A 4 18.09 3.02 -14.87
C GLN A 4 17.89 3.60 -13.47
N MET A 5 16.67 3.95 -13.12
CA MET A 5 16.37 4.50 -11.79
C MET A 5 16.62 3.48 -10.69
N LEU A 6 16.32 2.22 -10.97
CA LEU A 6 16.59 1.13 -10.04
C LEU A 6 18.10 0.98 -9.82
N GLY A 7 18.89 1.03 -10.90
CA GLY A 7 20.36 0.95 -10.79
C GLY A 7 20.95 2.07 -9.94
N GLU A 8 20.45 3.30 -10.11
CA GLU A 8 20.88 4.44 -9.30
C GLU A 8 20.51 4.28 -7.83
N ALA A 9 19.28 3.78 -7.56
CA ALA A 9 18.84 3.54 -6.19
C ALA A 9 19.71 2.48 -5.50
N ARG A 10 20.07 1.41 -6.21
CA ARG A 10 20.96 0.38 -5.68
C ARG A 10 22.32 0.95 -5.30
N LYS A 11 22.90 1.79 -6.17
CA LYS A 11 24.19 2.41 -5.92
C LYS A 11 24.16 3.28 -4.67
N ARG A 12 23.07 4.03 -4.46
CA ARG A 12 22.96 4.88 -3.26
C ARG A 12 22.96 4.06 -1.99
N VAL A 13 22.24 2.92 -2.00
CA VAL A 13 22.22 2.03 -0.85
C VAL A 13 23.59 1.39 -0.62
N GLU A 14 24.27 0.97 -1.69
CA GLU A 14 25.61 0.40 -1.55
C GLU A 14 26.59 1.36 -0.89
N ARG A 15 26.49 2.66 -1.21
CA ARG A 15 27.36 3.69 -0.65
C ARG A 15 26.96 4.08 0.77
N ASN A 16 25.68 3.97 1.10
CA ASN A 16 25.13 4.40 2.38
C ASN A 16 24.13 3.37 2.91
N PRO A 17 24.62 2.18 3.32
CA PRO A 17 23.71 1.06 3.66
C PRO A 17 22.77 1.34 4.83
N ALA A 18 23.15 2.28 5.72
CA ALA A 18 22.36 2.61 6.91
C ALA A 18 21.32 3.71 6.65
N ASP A 19 21.34 4.33 5.47
CA ASP A 19 20.43 5.42 5.15
C ASP A 19 19.04 4.86 4.82
N LEU A 20 18.08 5.09 5.71
CA LEU A 20 16.73 4.56 5.58
C LEU A 20 15.95 5.22 4.45
N GLN A 21 16.26 6.48 4.13
CA GLN A 21 15.63 7.15 2.99
C GLN A 21 16.03 6.47 1.68
N TYR A 22 17.33 6.15 1.54
CA TYR A 22 17.81 5.43 0.36
C TYR A 22 17.22 4.02 0.29
N ARG A 23 17.03 3.35 1.44
CA ARG A 23 16.37 2.06 1.48
C ARG A 23 14.93 2.17 0.98
N PHE A 24 14.23 3.22 1.40
CA PHE A 24 12.86 3.46 0.93
C PHE A 24 12.83 3.67 -0.58
N GLU A 25 13.73 4.51 -1.10
CA GLU A 25 13.78 4.78 -2.54
C GLU A 25 14.06 3.51 -3.34
N LEU A 26 14.96 2.66 -2.84
CA LEU A 26 15.24 1.38 -3.49
C LEU A 26 13.99 0.48 -3.47
N GLY A 27 13.32 0.39 -2.33
CA GLY A 27 12.08 -0.39 -2.22
C GLY A 27 11.02 0.11 -3.19
N GLU A 28 10.86 1.42 -3.29
CA GLU A 28 9.90 2.04 -4.20
C GLU A 28 10.21 1.70 -5.66
N GLN A 29 11.48 1.81 -6.05
CA GLN A 29 11.89 1.50 -7.43
C GLN A 29 11.72 0.01 -7.73
N LEU A 30 11.98 -0.85 -6.76
CA LEU A 30 11.76 -2.28 -6.93
C LEU A 30 10.28 -2.60 -7.16
N VAL A 31 9.39 -1.93 -6.42
CA VAL A 31 7.94 -2.09 -6.63
C VAL A 31 7.55 -1.66 -8.04
N LEU A 32 8.04 -0.49 -8.47
CA LEU A 32 7.73 0.04 -9.80
C LEU A 32 8.23 -0.87 -10.92
N ALA A 33 9.34 -1.56 -10.68
CA ALA A 33 9.89 -2.51 -11.66
C ALA A 33 9.26 -3.90 -11.57
N GLY A 34 8.30 -4.11 -10.67
CA GLY A 34 7.63 -5.39 -10.51
C GLY A 34 8.38 -6.40 -9.66
N HIS A 35 9.46 -5.99 -9.00
CA HIS A 35 10.27 -6.88 -8.15
C HIS A 35 9.76 -6.86 -6.70
N HIS A 36 8.53 -7.32 -6.50
CA HIS A 36 7.87 -7.23 -5.20
C HIS A 36 8.59 -8.01 -4.10
N LYS A 37 9.12 -9.19 -4.43
CA LYS A 37 9.84 -10.00 -3.46
C LYS A 37 11.08 -9.27 -2.93
N ASP A 38 11.85 -8.67 -3.83
CA ASP A 38 13.09 -7.98 -3.47
C ASP A 38 12.81 -6.66 -2.75
N ALA A 39 11.64 -6.05 -2.99
CA ALA A 39 11.26 -4.81 -2.35
C ALA A 39 10.96 -4.99 -0.85
N ILE A 40 10.47 -6.15 -0.46
CA ILE A 40 10.01 -6.39 0.91
C ILE A 40 11.08 -6.08 1.96
N PRO A 41 12.30 -6.65 1.90
CA PRO A 41 13.29 -6.36 2.93
C PRO A 41 13.72 -4.89 2.98
N GLU A 42 13.76 -4.21 1.84
CA GLU A 42 14.11 -2.78 1.81
C GLU A 42 13.04 -1.95 2.49
N LEU A 43 11.78 -2.23 2.21
CA LEU A 43 10.66 -1.51 2.81
C LEU A 43 10.50 -1.84 4.30
N GLN A 44 10.83 -3.06 4.72
CA GLN A 44 10.82 -3.42 6.14
C GLN A 44 11.83 -2.59 6.92
N LYS A 45 12.99 -2.33 6.33
CA LYS A 45 13.99 -1.44 6.95
C LYS A 45 13.47 -0.01 6.98
N ALA A 46 12.91 0.46 5.86
CA ALA A 46 12.44 1.83 5.73
C ALA A 46 11.27 2.18 6.65
N ARG A 47 10.46 1.19 7.05
CA ARG A 47 9.33 1.43 7.94
C ARG A 47 9.76 1.87 9.35
N THR A 48 11.02 1.66 9.70
CA THR A 48 11.54 2.09 10.99
C THR A 48 11.87 3.57 11.03
N ASN A 49 11.87 4.25 9.87
CA ASN A 49 12.08 5.69 9.78
C ASN A 49 10.73 6.40 9.83
N PRO A 50 10.48 7.26 10.84
CA PRO A 50 9.19 7.96 10.94
C PRO A 50 8.80 8.73 9.68
N ASN A 51 9.80 9.27 8.95
CA ASN A 51 9.53 10.07 7.74
C ASN A 51 9.03 9.25 6.55
N THR A 52 9.36 7.95 6.50
CA THR A 52 8.95 7.08 5.40
C THR A 52 8.02 5.96 5.83
N ARG A 53 7.70 5.88 7.11
CA ARG A 53 6.96 4.75 7.70
C ARG A 53 5.63 4.48 6.99
N THR A 54 4.78 5.49 6.87
CA THR A 54 3.44 5.29 6.30
C THR A 54 3.51 4.81 4.86
N ARG A 55 4.36 5.45 4.05
CA ARG A 55 4.52 5.06 2.65
C ARG A 55 5.15 3.68 2.52
N ALA A 56 6.11 3.36 3.39
CA ALA A 56 6.73 2.04 3.40
C ALA A 56 5.71 0.96 3.74
N LEU A 57 4.85 1.22 4.73
CA LEU A 57 3.78 0.28 5.08
C LEU A 57 2.80 0.08 3.93
N TYR A 58 2.44 1.16 3.24
CA TYR A 58 1.55 1.07 2.09
C TYR A 58 2.15 0.19 0.99
N LEU A 59 3.41 0.45 0.63
CA LEU A 59 4.09 -0.31 -0.41
C LEU A 59 4.31 -1.77 0.02
N LEU A 60 4.61 -2.00 1.30
CA LEU A 60 4.69 -3.37 1.83
C LEU A 60 3.36 -4.10 1.67
N GLY A 61 2.26 -3.43 2.00
CA GLY A 61 0.93 -4.02 1.83
C GLY A 61 0.67 -4.41 0.39
N LYS A 62 1.08 -3.57 -0.56
CA LYS A 62 0.95 -3.87 -1.98
C LYS A 62 1.82 -5.06 -2.39
N CYS A 63 3.04 -5.14 -1.87
CA CYS A 63 3.93 -6.27 -2.15
C CYS A 63 3.35 -7.58 -1.62
N TYR A 64 2.84 -7.57 -0.41
CA TYR A 64 2.22 -8.76 0.18
C TYR A 64 0.99 -9.18 -0.63
N THR A 65 0.21 -8.22 -1.11
CA THR A 65 -0.95 -8.50 -1.96
C THR A 65 -0.51 -9.21 -3.25
N GLU A 66 0.51 -8.67 -3.92
CA GLU A 66 1.02 -9.25 -5.17
C GLU A 66 1.64 -10.63 -4.96
N ARG A 67 2.16 -10.89 -3.77
CA ARG A 67 2.71 -12.18 -3.40
C ARG A 67 1.65 -13.13 -2.83
N ASN A 68 0.39 -12.71 -2.84
CA ASN A 68 -0.76 -13.47 -2.35
C ASN A 68 -0.67 -13.80 -0.85
N MET A 69 0.01 -12.96 -0.10
CA MET A 69 0.11 -13.06 1.35
C MET A 69 -0.96 -12.15 1.94
N LEU A 70 -2.21 -12.55 1.78
CA LEU A 70 -3.36 -11.64 1.96
C LEU A 70 -3.60 -11.20 3.41
N ASP A 71 -3.41 -12.10 4.36
CA ASP A 71 -3.57 -11.76 5.78
C ASP A 71 -2.53 -10.73 6.22
N LEU A 72 -1.29 -10.89 5.80
CA LEU A 72 -0.21 -9.93 6.05
C LEU A 72 -0.50 -8.59 5.34
N ALA A 73 -1.00 -8.66 4.12
CA ALA A 73 -1.37 -7.46 3.37
C ALA A 73 -2.45 -6.67 4.10
N ALA A 74 -3.50 -7.35 4.56
CA ALA A 74 -4.59 -6.68 5.28
C ALA A 74 -4.11 -6.03 6.56
N LYS A 75 -3.29 -6.75 7.34
CA LYS A 75 -2.74 -6.21 8.57
C LYS A 75 -1.87 -4.97 8.31
N THR A 76 -0.98 -5.06 7.33
CA THR A 76 -0.04 -3.99 7.01
C THR A 76 -0.75 -2.75 6.48
N LEU A 77 -1.75 -2.93 5.61
CA LEU A 77 -2.54 -1.81 5.11
C LEU A 77 -3.38 -1.17 6.21
N THR A 78 -3.89 -1.96 7.14
CA THR A 78 -4.61 -1.44 8.31
C THR A 78 -3.67 -0.58 9.17
N ASP A 79 -2.44 -1.05 9.40
CA ASP A 79 -1.45 -0.28 10.14
C ASP A 79 -1.11 1.04 9.42
N ALA A 80 -0.98 0.99 8.10
CA ALA A 80 -0.71 2.20 7.30
C ALA A 80 -1.85 3.22 7.44
N ALA A 81 -3.08 2.76 7.32
CA ALA A 81 -4.25 3.64 7.45
C ALA A 81 -4.32 4.30 8.82
N ALA A 82 -3.94 3.58 9.86
CA ALA A 82 -3.96 4.09 11.23
C ALA A 82 -2.97 5.23 11.47
N GLU A 83 -1.94 5.34 10.61
CA GLU A 83 -0.94 6.42 10.70
C GLU A 83 -1.49 7.76 10.20
N ILE A 84 -2.60 7.76 9.48
CA ILE A 84 -3.15 8.97 8.85
C ILE A 84 -4.46 9.33 9.54
N PRO A 85 -4.53 10.49 10.23
CA PRO A 85 -5.74 10.85 11.00
C PRO A 85 -6.95 11.23 10.14
N GLY A 86 -6.72 11.86 8.99
CA GLY A 86 -7.82 12.30 8.12
C GLY A 86 -7.95 11.44 6.88
N MET A 87 -9.10 11.51 6.21
CA MET A 87 -9.33 10.75 4.98
C MET A 87 -8.82 11.55 3.77
N ASP A 88 -7.49 11.69 3.66
CA ASP A 88 -6.85 12.34 2.51
C ASP A 88 -6.71 11.35 1.34
N GLY A 89 -6.09 11.80 0.24
CA GLY A 89 -5.91 10.96 -0.94
C GLY A 89 -5.13 9.68 -0.67
N THR A 90 -4.08 9.78 0.14
CA THR A 90 -3.25 8.63 0.48
C THR A 90 -4.04 7.60 1.30
N LYS A 91 -4.80 8.06 2.28
CA LYS A 91 -5.61 7.15 3.10
C LYS A 91 -6.70 6.49 2.27
N LYS A 92 -7.33 7.24 1.34
CA LYS A 92 -8.32 6.65 0.42
C LYS A 92 -7.70 5.52 -0.39
N ASP A 93 -6.50 5.73 -0.92
CA ASP A 93 -5.79 4.70 -1.69
C ASP A 93 -5.52 3.46 -0.83
N ILE A 94 -5.07 3.67 0.40
CA ILE A 94 -4.79 2.57 1.32
C ILE A 94 -6.08 1.78 1.63
N ILE A 95 -7.14 2.48 1.98
CA ILE A 95 -8.43 1.85 2.33
C ILE A 95 -9.02 1.12 1.11
N TYR A 96 -8.90 1.71 -0.07
CA TYR A 96 -9.38 1.06 -1.30
C TYR A 96 -8.63 -0.25 -1.55
N ASN A 97 -7.30 -0.22 -1.45
CA ASN A 97 -6.48 -1.43 -1.61
C ASN A 97 -6.81 -2.46 -0.54
N LEU A 98 -7.04 -2.03 0.69
CA LEU A 98 -7.45 -2.92 1.78
C LEU A 98 -8.78 -3.61 1.45
N GLY A 99 -9.74 -2.86 0.90
CA GLY A 99 -11.02 -3.42 0.47
C GLY A 99 -10.84 -4.49 -0.59
N GLN A 100 -9.95 -4.25 -1.55
CA GLN A 100 -9.65 -5.25 -2.58
C GLN A 100 -9.00 -6.51 -2.00
N VAL A 101 -8.14 -6.35 -1.00
CA VAL A 101 -7.52 -7.49 -0.31
C VAL A 101 -8.61 -8.32 0.39
N TYR A 102 -9.52 -7.67 1.11
CA TYR A 102 -10.62 -8.37 1.77
C TYR A 102 -11.50 -9.12 0.77
N GLU A 103 -11.76 -8.52 -0.39
CA GLU A 103 -12.52 -9.19 -1.44
C GLU A 103 -11.81 -10.47 -1.89
N ARG A 104 -10.51 -10.40 -2.10
CA ARG A 104 -9.72 -11.57 -2.48
C ARG A 104 -9.67 -12.63 -1.38
N MET A 105 -9.81 -12.22 -0.11
CA MET A 105 -9.89 -13.13 1.02
C MET A 105 -11.28 -13.77 1.17
N GLY A 106 -12.25 -13.33 0.37
CA GLY A 106 -13.60 -13.81 0.46
C GLY A 106 -14.43 -13.12 1.53
N ASP A 107 -13.95 -12.02 2.10
CA ASP A 107 -14.64 -11.25 3.12
C ASP A 107 -15.33 -10.05 2.49
N ALA A 108 -16.49 -10.30 1.88
CA ALA A 108 -17.25 -9.28 1.18
C ALA A 108 -17.73 -8.17 2.13
N ALA A 109 -18.04 -8.52 3.38
CA ALA A 109 -18.54 -7.55 4.35
C ALA A 109 -17.46 -6.52 4.70
N LYS A 110 -16.24 -6.96 4.98
CA LYS A 110 -15.14 -6.05 5.28
C LYS A 110 -14.72 -5.24 4.07
N SER A 111 -14.77 -5.85 2.88
CA SER A 111 -14.49 -5.13 1.64
C SER A 111 -15.46 -3.97 1.45
N LEU A 112 -16.76 -4.25 1.60
CA LEU A 112 -17.80 -3.25 1.46
C LEU A 112 -17.64 -2.13 2.50
N ASP A 113 -17.25 -2.50 3.72
CA ASP A 113 -17.02 -1.53 4.80
C ASP A 113 -15.95 -0.52 4.40
N CYS A 114 -14.86 -1.00 3.80
CA CYS A 114 -13.80 -0.13 3.28
C CYS A 114 -14.34 0.84 2.22
N MET A 115 -15.15 0.33 1.29
CA MET A 115 -15.72 1.15 0.23
C MET A 115 -16.67 2.21 0.81
N LYS A 116 -17.45 1.86 1.84
CA LYS A 116 -18.34 2.80 2.51
C LYS A 116 -17.59 3.92 3.21
N GLN A 117 -16.44 3.63 3.82
CA GLN A 117 -15.63 4.67 4.46
C GLN A 117 -15.20 5.74 3.47
N ILE A 118 -14.83 5.33 2.27
CA ILE A 118 -14.44 6.29 1.22
C ILE A 118 -15.68 6.99 0.68
N TYR A 119 -16.74 6.25 0.40
CA TYR A 119 -17.99 6.77 -0.16
C TYR A 119 -18.55 7.93 0.66
N GLU A 120 -18.50 7.82 1.99
CA GLU A 120 -19.04 8.83 2.89
C GLU A 120 -18.35 10.19 2.75
N VAL A 121 -17.10 10.23 2.32
CA VAL A 121 -16.33 11.48 2.21
C VAL A 121 -16.01 11.86 0.77
N ASP A 122 -16.02 10.90 -0.14
CA ASP A 122 -15.68 11.15 -1.55
C ASP A 122 -16.37 10.09 -2.42
N TYR A 123 -17.63 10.34 -2.71
CA TYR A 123 -18.42 9.38 -3.46
C TYR A 123 -17.93 9.20 -4.90
N GLY A 124 -17.18 10.17 -5.43
CA GLY A 124 -16.63 10.11 -6.77
C GLY A 124 -15.28 9.37 -6.86
N TYR A 125 -14.78 8.82 -5.76
CA TYR A 125 -13.50 8.12 -5.77
C TYR A 125 -13.64 6.75 -6.45
N LEU A 126 -12.90 6.55 -7.54
CA LEU A 126 -12.91 5.30 -8.32
C LEU A 126 -14.32 4.74 -8.48
N ASP A 127 -14.54 3.47 -8.17
CA ASP A 127 -15.83 2.80 -8.34
C ASP A 127 -16.60 2.60 -7.02
N VAL A 128 -16.26 3.36 -5.97
CA VAL A 128 -16.88 3.15 -4.66
C VAL A 128 -18.40 3.39 -4.68
N ALA A 129 -18.86 4.40 -5.43
CA ALA A 129 -20.29 4.68 -5.52
C ALA A 129 -21.05 3.49 -6.10
N GLU A 130 -20.53 2.93 -7.19
CA GLU A 130 -21.13 1.78 -7.84
C GLU A 130 -21.17 0.57 -6.91
N ARG A 131 -20.08 0.29 -6.24
CA ARG A 131 -19.98 -0.86 -5.31
C ARG A 131 -20.91 -0.72 -4.12
N VAL A 132 -20.93 0.48 -3.50
CA VAL A 132 -21.73 0.72 -2.31
C VAL A 132 -23.22 0.70 -2.65
N GLU A 133 -23.61 1.41 -3.71
CA GLU A 133 -25.01 1.51 -4.10
C GLU A 133 -25.58 0.16 -4.54
N ALA A 134 -24.77 -0.65 -5.22
CA ALA A 134 -25.19 -2.00 -5.62
C ALA A 134 -25.55 -2.87 -4.43
N SER A 135 -24.89 -2.66 -3.28
CA SER A 135 -25.16 -3.46 -2.07
C SER A 135 -26.55 -3.21 -1.48
N TYR A 136 -27.16 -2.08 -1.81
CA TYR A 136 -28.49 -1.72 -1.31
C TYR A 136 -29.60 -2.11 -2.26
N THR A 137 -29.29 -2.47 -3.50
CA THR A 137 -30.28 -2.83 -4.50
C THR A 137 -30.37 -4.33 -4.75
N ALA A 138 -29.45 -5.07 -4.16
CA ALA A 138 -29.44 -6.53 -4.24
C ALA A 138 -30.35 -7.15 -3.19
#